data_9bc53562096ca57c49c2ee1e9a318e55
#
_entry.id   9bc53562096ca57c49c2ee1e9a318e55
#
_cell.length_a   1.000
_cell.length_b   1.000
_cell.length_c   1.000
_cell.angle_alpha   90.00
_cell.angle_beta   90.00
_cell.angle_gamma   90.00
#
_symmetry.space_group_name_H-M   'P 1'
#
loop_
_entity.id
_entity.type
_entity.pdbx_description
1 polymer ?
#
loop_
_entity_poly.entity_id
_entity_poly.type
_entity_poly.pdbx_seq_one_letter_code
_entity_poly.pdbx_strand_id
1 'polypeptide(L)'
;VSPTQLSVVRMIPVARSIGRAGGRRLAVVRLLNSYRGWDDERTPLDDATWAVDQLRERYGDVPVALVGHSLGGRAALLAAAHDAVRTVVALNPWVYPSDGVPLPGRRVLFVHGDADRVAPIGRARAVAERLSGSADVRFEVVPDGKHAMLRHGRVFERAASDFVVETLLDAPADETSAGGAVGGDV
;
A
#
# COMPACT_ATOMS: atom_id res chain seq x y z
N VAL A 1 14.30 -10.37 9.87
CA VAL A 1 13.07 -10.18 10.69
C VAL A 1 12.48 -11.52 11.07
N SER A 2 12.00 -11.69 12.33
CA SER A 2 11.36 -12.94 12.77
C SER A 2 9.88 -12.97 12.41
N PRO A 3 9.32 -14.11 11.95
CA PRO A 3 7.88 -14.26 11.69
C PRO A 3 6.99 -14.02 12.92
N THR A 4 7.54 -14.16 14.13
CA THR A 4 6.85 -13.95 15.41
C THR A 4 6.95 -12.53 15.94
N GLN A 5 7.65 -11.64 15.25
CA GLN A 5 7.77 -10.25 15.65
C GLN A 5 6.42 -9.54 15.61
N LEU A 6 6.09 -8.76 16.63
CA LEU A 6 4.78 -8.10 16.76
C LEU A 6 4.38 -7.26 15.55
N SER A 7 5.32 -6.59 14.90
CA SER A 7 5.08 -5.82 13.68
C SER A 7 4.61 -6.70 12.51
N VAL A 8 5.13 -7.93 12.42
CA VAL A 8 4.75 -8.93 11.40
C VAL A 8 3.39 -9.55 11.74
N VAL A 9 3.19 -9.92 13.01
CA VAL A 9 1.96 -10.56 13.50
C VAL A 9 0.74 -9.65 13.31
N ARG A 10 0.90 -8.34 13.50
CA ARG A 10 -0.18 -7.34 13.30
C ARG A 10 -0.73 -7.31 11.88
N MET A 11 0.06 -7.66 10.88
CA MET A 11 -0.41 -7.68 9.49
C MET A 11 -1.15 -8.97 9.11
N ILE A 12 -1.17 -9.99 9.99
CA ILE A 12 -1.91 -11.23 9.71
C ILE A 12 -3.42 -11.01 9.60
N PRO A 13 -4.09 -10.30 10.55
CA PRO A 13 -5.52 -10.02 10.41
C PRO A 13 -5.85 -9.19 9.17
N VAL A 14 -5.03 -8.18 8.84
CA VAL A 14 -5.20 -7.36 7.63
C VAL A 14 -5.12 -8.22 6.37
N ALA A 15 -4.07 -9.03 6.24
CA ALA A 15 -3.90 -9.93 5.10
C ALA A 15 -5.06 -10.94 4.97
N ARG A 16 -5.55 -11.48 6.10
CA ARG A 16 -6.71 -12.37 6.11
C ARG A 16 -8.00 -11.67 5.72
N SER A 17 -8.20 -10.41 6.14
CA SER A 17 -9.36 -9.61 5.75
C SER A 17 -9.39 -9.38 4.25
N ILE A 18 -8.27 -8.94 3.68
CA ILE A 18 -8.11 -8.73 2.22
C ILE A 18 -8.36 -10.04 1.47
N GLY A 19 -7.74 -11.14 1.91
CA GLY A 19 -7.91 -12.44 1.26
C GLY A 19 -9.35 -12.95 1.27
N ARG A 20 -10.10 -12.72 2.37
CA ARG A 20 -11.53 -13.09 2.42
C ARG A 20 -12.36 -12.19 1.49
N ALA A 21 -12.12 -10.88 1.50
CA ALA A 21 -12.86 -9.93 0.67
C ALA A 21 -12.61 -10.15 -0.83
N GLY A 22 -11.35 -10.43 -1.23
CA GLY A 22 -10.98 -10.70 -2.62
C GLY A 22 -11.34 -12.10 -3.11
N GLY A 23 -11.52 -13.06 -2.19
CA GLY A 23 -11.82 -14.44 -2.50
C GLY A 23 -10.78 -15.06 -3.44
N ARG A 24 -11.24 -15.74 -4.52
CA ARG A 24 -10.35 -16.36 -5.52
C ARG A 24 -9.75 -15.36 -6.53
N ARG A 25 -10.19 -14.10 -6.49
CA ARG A 25 -9.73 -13.05 -7.43
C ARG A 25 -8.44 -12.36 -7.00
N LEU A 26 -8.01 -12.53 -5.73
CA LEU A 26 -6.79 -11.95 -5.20
C LEU A 26 -5.83 -13.01 -4.66
N ALA A 27 -4.56 -12.91 -5.04
CA ALA A 27 -3.46 -13.57 -4.35
C ALA A 27 -2.91 -12.64 -3.28
N VAL A 28 -2.92 -13.05 -2.02
CA VAL A 28 -2.40 -12.27 -0.90
C VAL A 28 -1.10 -12.88 -0.38
N VAL A 29 -0.01 -12.14 -0.51
CA VAL A 29 1.33 -12.54 -0.07
C VAL A 29 1.79 -11.62 1.05
N ARG A 30 2.47 -12.16 2.04
CA ARG A 30 3.08 -11.38 3.12
C ARG A 30 4.59 -11.35 2.94
N LEU A 31 5.12 -10.15 2.78
CA LEU A 31 6.55 -9.93 2.75
C LEU A 31 7.11 -9.94 4.18
N LEU A 32 8.19 -10.65 4.37
CA LEU A 32 9.01 -10.60 5.58
C LEU A 32 10.32 -9.89 5.22
N ASN A 33 10.45 -8.65 5.67
CA ASN A 33 11.63 -7.84 5.37
C ASN A 33 12.92 -8.50 5.89
N SER A 34 13.99 -8.40 5.14
CA SER A 34 15.31 -8.93 5.49
C SER A 34 15.94 -8.18 6.66
N TYR A 35 15.71 -6.86 6.76
CA TYR A 35 16.24 -5.99 7.81
C TYR A 35 15.15 -5.52 8.80
N ARG A 36 15.52 -5.37 10.06
CA ARG A 36 14.63 -4.87 11.11
C ARG A 36 14.77 -3.37 11.29
N GLY A 37 13.78 -2.62 10.86
CA GLY A 37 13.78 -1.15 10.99
C GLY A 37 13.93 -0.48 9.64
N TRP A 38 14.59 0.65 9.64
CA TRP A 38 14.94 1.43 8.45
C TRP A 38 16.42 1.78 8.54
N ASP A 39 17.17 1.42 7.52
CA ASP A 39 18.61 1.69 7.38
C ASP A 39 18.89 2.76 6.32
N ASP A 40 20.14 3.20 6.24
CA ASP A 40 20.60 4.19 5.27
C ASP A 40 20.53 3.68 3.83
N GLU A 41 20.64 2.35 3.65
CA GLU A 41 20.53 1.67 2.35
C GLU A 41 19.08 1.50 1.89
N ARG A 42 18.10 1.80 2.77
CA ARG A 42 16.66 1.72 2.48
C ARG A 42 16.21 0.28 2.19
N THR A 43 16.83 -0.72 2.81
CA THR A 43 16.55 -2.15 2.63
C THR A 43 15.05 -2.50 2.63
N PRO A 44 14.17 -1.93 3.48
CA PRO A 44 12.74 -2.25 3.39
C PRO A 44 12.06 -1.80 2.08
N LEU A 45 12.58 -0.79 1.39
CA LEU A 45 12.11 -0.40 0.07
C LEU A 45 12.56 -1.40 -0.98
N ASP A 46 13.83 -1.82 -0.93
CA ASP A 46 14.38 -2.81 -1.86
C ASP A 46 13.68 -4.16 -1.72
N ASP A 47 13.42 -4.60 -0.48
CA ASP A 47 12.62 -5.80 -0.19
C ASP A 47 11.21 -5.71 -0.81
N ALA A 48 10.55 -4.55 -0.68
CA ALA A 48 9.21 -4.33 -1.24
C ALA A 48 9.23 -4.34 -2.78
N THR A 49 10.21 -3.70 -3.40
CA THR A 49 10.39 -3.69 -4.85
C THR A 49 10.68 -5.09 -5.38
N TRP A 50 11.63 -5.80 -4.76
CA TRP A 50 11.92 -7.19 -5.08
C TRP A 50 10.67 -8.08 -5.01
N ALA A 51 9.85 -7.91 -3.97
CA ALA A 51 8.63 -8.69 -3.83
C ALA A 51 7.63 -8.42 -4.97
N VAL A 52 7.54 -7.18 -5.46
CA VAL A 52 6.70 -6.85 -6.63
C VAL A 52 7.23 -7.53 -7.88
N ASP A 53 8.56 -7.53 -8.10
CA ASP A 53 9.18 -8.22 -9.24
C ASP A 53 8.89 -9.73 -9.19
N GLN A 54 9.02 -10.37 -8.01
CA GLN A 54 8.70 -11.79 -7.83
C GLN A 54 7.20 -12.11 -8.12
N LEU A 55 6.30 -11.17 -7.80
CA LEU A 55 4.89 -11.34 -8.15
C LEU A 55 4.68 -11.26 -9.66
N ARG A 56 5.36 -10.34 -10.36
CA ARG A 56 5.31 -10.25 -11.83
C ARG A 56 5.88 -11.48 -12.52
N GLU A 57 7.01 -11.99 -12.06
CA GLU A 57 7.59 -13.23 -12.58
C GLU A 57 6.62 -14.41 -12.43
N ARG A 58 5.90 -14.49 -11.31
CA ARG A 58 5.01 -15.61 -11.00
C ARG A 58 3.64 -15.52 -11.67
N TYR A 59 3.06 -14.32 -11.76
CA TYR A 59 1.67 -14.10 -12.15
C TYR A 59 1.51 -13.29 -13.45
N GLY A 60 2.62 -12.84 -14.04
CA GLY A 60 2.60 -12.00 -15.23
C GLY A 60 2.29 -10.53 -14.90
N ASP A 61 1.79 -9.81 -15.89
CA ASP A 61 1.48 -8.38 -15.77
C ASP A 61 0.13 -8.16 -15.10
N VAL A 62 0.08 -8.38 -13.78
CA VAL A 62 -1.10 -8.17 -12.95
C VAL A 62 -0.93 -6.93 -12.07
N PRO A 63 -2.01 -6.18 -11.80
CA PRO A 63 -1.94 -5.02 -10.91
C PRO A 63 -1.66 -5.47 -9.47
N VAL A 64 -0.78 -4.72 -8.79
CA VAL A 64 -0.34 -4.99 -7.42
C VAL A 64 -0.87 -3.94 -6.46
N ALA A 65 -1.36 -4.37 -5.30
CA ALA A 65 -1.61 -3.52 -4.15
C ALA A 65 -0.53 -3.75 -3.08
N LEU A 66 0.05 -2.67 -2.58
CA LEU A 66 0.95 -2.69 -1.43
C LEU A 66 0.22 -2.23 -0.17
N VAL A 67 0.26 -3.04 0.88
CA VAL A 67 -0.38 -2.72 2.16
C VAL A 67 0.64 -2.83 3.28
N GLY A 68 0.87 -1.73 3.99
CA GLY A 68 1.90 -1.70 5.02
C GLY A 68 1.51 -0.91 6.27
N HIS A 69 2.07 -1.31 7.42
CA HIS A 69 1.93 -0.64 8.70
C HIS A 69 3.25 -0.01 9.13
N SER A 70 3.19 1.20 9.71
CA SER A 70 4.36 1.89 10.28
C SER A 70 5.47 2.07 9.22
N LEU A 71 6.68 1.57 9.45
CA LEU A 71 7.78 1.56 8.46
C LEU A 71 7.43 0.76 7.20
N GLY A 72 6.62 -0.31 7.32
CA GLY A 72 6.08 -1.04 6.17
C GLY A 72 5.14 -0.17 5.32
N GLY A 73 4.39 0.74 5.94
CA GLY A 73 3.59 1.75 5.24
C GLY A 73 4.45 2.74 4.47
N ARG A 74 5.59 3.14 5.04
CA ARG A 74 6.59 3.96 4.34
C ARG A 74 7.19 3.24 3.13
N ALA A 75 7.60 1.98 3.32
CA ALA A 75 8.14 1.16 2.24
C ALA A 75 7.11 0.98 1.11
N ALA A 76 5.84 0.72 1.44
CA ALA A 76 4.76 0.60 0.47
C ALA A 76 4.53 1.88 -0.34
N LEU A 77 4.55 3.06 0.30
CA LEU A 77 4.42 4.35 -0.38
C LEU A 77 5.58 4.61 -1.34
N LEU A 78 6.82 4.33 -0.93
CA LEU A 78 8.00 4.56 -1.74
C LEU A 78 8.13 3.54 -2.89
N ALA A 79 7.79 2.27 -2.65
CA ALA A 79 7.77 1.23 -3.68
C ALA A 79 6.62 1.40 -4.69
N ALA A 80 5.66 2.29 -4.42
CA ALA A 80 4.54 2.58 -5.32
C ALA A 80 4.96 3.24 -6.65
N ALA A 81 6.21 3.72 -6.76
CA ALA A 81 6.78 4.15 -8.02
C ALA A 81 6.94 3.02 -9.04
N HIS A 82 6.94 1.76 -8.59
CA HIS A 82 7.01 0.59 -9.46
C HIS A 82 5.78 0.46 -10.35
N ASP A 83 5.96 0.19 -11.65
CA ASP A 83 4.90 0.23 -12.67
C ASP A 83 3.75 -0.76 -12.44
N ALA A 84 4.00 -1.91 -11.84
CA ALA A 84 2.96 -2.88 -11.51
C ALA A 84 2.06 -2.43 -10.34
N VAL A 85 2.50 -1.48 -9.52
CA VAL A 85 1.72 -1.02 -8.36
C VAL A 85 0.63 -0.07 -8.82
N ARG A 86 -0.61 -0.37 -8.47
CA ARG A 86 -1.79 0.48 -8.72
C ARG A 86 -2.37 1.05 -7.43
N THR A 87 -2.22 0.32 -6.33
CA THR A 87 -2.88 0.65 -5.07
C THR A 87 -1.90 0.61 -3.91
N VAL A 88 -2.01 1.57 -3.01
CA VAL A 88 -1.27 1.59 -1.74
C VAL A 88 -2.23 1.81 -0.58
N VAL A 89 -2.06 1.02 0.48
CA VAL A 89 -2.71 1.26 1.77
C VAL A 89 -1.64 1.43 2.85
N ALA A 90 -1.59 2.62 3.42
CA ALA A 90 -0.64 2.98 4.47
C ALA A 90 -1.36 3.09 5.82
N LEU A 91 -1.13 2.11 6.71
CA LEU A 91 -1.73 2.01 8.03
C LEU A 91 -0.79 2.61 9.07
N ASN A 92 -1.19 3.70 9.74
CA ASN A 92 -0.34 4.44 10.68
C ASN A 92 1.11 4.58 10.17
N PRO A 93 1.35 5.06 8.93
CA PRO A 93 2.67 5.04 8.34
C PRO A 93 3.63 5.96 9.10
N TRP A 94 4.85 5.47 9.31
CA TRP A 94 5.93 6.26 9.89
C TRP A 94 6.72 6.93 8.77
N VAL A 95 6.34 8.14 8.40
CA VAL A 95 6.83 8.86 7.22
C VAL A 95 7.42 10.23 7.56
N TYR A 96 8.21 10.74 6.62
CA TYR A 96 8.63 12.14 6.56
C TYR A 96 7.92 12.87 5.43
N PRO A 97 7.76 14.20 5.49
CA PRO A 97 7.18 14.97 4.39
C PRO A 97 7.87 14.76 3.04
N SER A 98 9.19 14.49 3.05
CA SER A 98 9.97 14.17 1.85
C SER A 98 9.60 12.85 1.16
N ASP A 99 8.87 11.96 1.83
CA ASP A 99 8.42 10.69 1.25
C ASP A 99 7.22 10.87 0.29
N GLY A 100 6.64 12.09 0.24
CA GLY A 100 5.58 12.44 -0.70
C GLY A 100 6.11 12.69 -2.11
N VAL A 101 6.63 11.67 -2.79
CA VAL A 101 7.03 11.72 -4.20
C VAL A 101 5.83 11.49 -5.11
N PRO A 102 5.75 12.15 -6.30
CA PRO A 102 4.63 11.97 -7.22
C PRO A 102 4.36 10.52 -7.59
N LEU A 103 3.08 10.13 -7.56
CA LEU A 103 2.60 8.78 -7.86
C LEU A 103 1.46 8.83 -8.91
N PRO A 104 1.75 9.22 -10.15
CA PRO A 104 0.72 9.38 -11.18
C PRO A 104 0.00 8.05 -11.45
N GLY A 105 -1.35 8.12 -11.51
CA GLY A 105 -2.20 6.97 -11.79
C GLY A 105 -2.30 5.95 -10.64
N ARG A 106 -1.79 6.26 -9.46
CA ARG A 106 -1.93 5.38 -8.27
C ARG A 106 -3.10 5.83 -7.40
N ARG A 107 -3.70 4.85 -6.71
CA ARG A 107 -4.73 5.07 -5.70
C ARG A 107 -4.15 4.78 -4.33
N VAL A 108 -4.22 5.75 -3.43
CA VAL A 108 -3.54 5.71 -2.12
C VAL A 108 -4.52 5.94 -1.00
N LEU A 109 -4.58 5.01 -0.05
CA LEU A 109 -5.34 5.17 1.19
C LEU A 109 -4.39 5.31 2.37
N PHE A 110 -4.55 6.37 3.13
CA PHE A 110 -4.01 6.48 4.48
C PHE A 110 -5.10 6.16 5.48
N VAL A 111 -4.81 5.27 6.45
CA VAL A 111 -5.66 5.03 7.62
C VAL A 111 -4.82 5.32 8.85
N HIS A 112 -5.20 6.33 9.63
CA HIS A 112 -4.35 6.81 10.73
C HIS A 112 -5.15 7.07 12.00
N GLY A 113 -4.66 6.53 13.12
CA GLY A 113 -5.22 6.80 14.42
C GLY A 113 -4.82 8.17 14.95
N ASP A 114 -5.76 8.97 15.42
CA ASP A 114 -5.49 10.32 15.95
C ASP A 114 -4.79 10.31 17.32
N ALA A 115 -4.84 9.19 18.05
CA ALA A 115 -4.11 8.97 19.30
C ALA A 115 -2.76 8.24 19.08
N ASP A 116 -2.26 8.18 17.83
CA ASP A 116 -0.94 7.61 17.53
C ASP A 116 0.18 8.55 18.01
N ARG A 117 0.95 8.09 19.01
CA ARG A 117 2.09 8.83 19.56
C ARG A 117 3.45 8.39 19.02
N VAL A 118 3.48 7.36 18.17
CA VAL A 118 4.70 6.81 17.57
C VAL A 118 4.93 7.41 16.18
N ALA A 119 3.88 7.39 15.34
CA ALA A 119 3.89 8.01 14.03
C ALA A 119 2.94 9.23 14.04
N PRO A 120 3.45 10.47 14.08
CA PRO A 120 2.60 11.65 14.16
C PRO A 120 1.71 11.79 12.92
N ILE A 121 0.38 11.83 13.10
CA ILE A 121 -0.61 11.95 12.03
C ILE A 121 -0.36 13.16 11.12
N GLY A 122 0.19 14.25 11.65
CA GLY A 122 0.52 15.46 10.87
C GLY A 122 1.53 15.19 9.75
N ARG A 123 2.48 14.27 9.97
CA ARG A 123 3.44 13.87 8.91
C ARG A 123 2.74 13.09 7.81
N ALA A 124 1.86 12.16 8.16
CA ALA A 124 1.09 11.39 7.19
C ALA A 124 0.15 12.30 6.36
N ARG A 125 -0.47 13.31 7.00
CA ARG A 125 -1.28 14.32 6.29
C ARG A 125 -0.46 15.13 5.30
N ALA A 126 0.73 15.59 5.69
CA ALA A 126 1.61 16.33 4.79
C ALA A 126 2.08 15.51 3.58
N VAL A 127 2.31 14.19 3.77
CA VAL A 127 2.60 13.28 2.65
C VAL A 127 1.38 13.08 1.77
N ALA A 128 0.20 12.85 2.34
CA ALA A 128 -1.05 12.68 1.61
C ALA A 128 -1.39 13.92 0.76
N GLU A 129 -1.23 15.12 1.32
CA GLU A 129 -1.43 16.40 0.62
C GLU A 129 -0.49 16.55 -0.58
N ARG A 130 0.79 16.20 -0.42
CA ARG A 130 1.73 16.24 -1.55
C ARG A 130 1.41 15.24 -2.64
N LEU A 131 0.95 14.05 -2.27
CA LEU A 131 0.57 13.00 -3.22
C LEU A 131 -0.71 13.33 -3.98
N SER A 132 -1.66 14.08 -3.38
CA SER A 132 -2.94 14.42 -4.00
C SER A 132 -2.81 15.26 -5.28
N GLY A 133 -1.65 15.89 -5.51
CA GLY A 133 -1.32 16.55 -6.77
C GLY A 133 -1.05 15.61 -7.94
N SER A 134 -0.87 14.30 -7.70
CA SER A 134 -0.49 13.32 -8.73
C SER A 134 -1.21 11.97 -8.63
N ALA A 135 -1.83 11.67 -7.50
CA ALA A 135 -2.50 10.41 -7.21
C ALA A 135 -3.93 10.65 -6.70
N ASP A 136 -4.80 9.62 -6.79
CA ASP A 136 -6.08 9.59 -6.07
C ASP A 136 -5.83 9.21 -4.63
N VAL A 137 -5.94 10.17 -3.71
CA VAL A 137 -5.58 10.00 -2.29
C VAL A 137 -6.81 10.12 -1.39
N ARG A 138 -7.02 9.09 -0.56
CA ARG A 138 -8.00 9.12 0.53
C ARG A 138 -7.29 9.08 1.87
N PHE A 139 -7.83 9.79 2.87
CA PHE A 139 -7.28 9.83 4.21
C PHE A 139 -8.38 9.58 5.24
N GLU A 140 -8.30 8.45 5.93
CA GLU A 140 -9.24 8.06 6.98
C GLU A 140 -8.60 8.22 8.36
N VAL A 141 -9.34 8.85 9.27
CA VAL A 141 -8.92 9.01 10.68
C VAL A 141 -9.68 8.01 11.53
N VAL A 142 -8.96 7.26 12.35
CA VAL A 142 -9.55 6.35 13.35
C VAL A 142 -9.56 7.05 14.70
N PRO A 143 -10.73 7.47 15.23
CA PRO A 143 -10.81 8.11 16.53
C PRO A 143 -10.24 7.22 17.64
N ASP A 144 -9.44 7.81 18.53
CA ASP A 144 -8.71 7.13 19.60
C ASP A 144 -7.79 5.98 19.12
N GLY A 145 -7.56 5.88 17.82
CA GLY A 145 -6.70 4.89 17.20
C GLY A 145 -5.24 5.08 17.62
N LYS A 146 -4.60 4.00 18.11
CA LYS A 146 -3.19 3.99 18.50
C LYS A 146 -2.33 3.28 17.46
N HIS A 147 -1.02 3.55 17.49
CA HIS A 147 -0.05 2.99 16.54
C HIS A 147 -0.16 1.47 16.36
N ALA A 148 -0.37 0.75 17.45
CA ALA A 148 -0.43 -0.71 17.43
C ALA A 148 -1.68 -1.31 16.78
N MET A 149 -2.71 -0.51 16.46
CA MET A 149 -4.01 -0.91 15.86
C MET A 149 -4.82 -1.95 16.68
N LEU A 150 -4.40 -2.33 17.88
CA LEU A 150 -4.97 -3.48 18.62
C LEU A 150 -6.44 -3.27 19.00
N ARG A 151 -6.80 -2.09 19.50
CA ARG A 151 -8.15 -1.81 19.99
C ARG A 151 -9.15 -1.58 18.85
N HIS A 152 -8.70 -1.01 17.74
CA HIS A 152 -9.50 -0.65 16.57
C HIS A 152 -9.11 -1.47 15.34
N GLY A 153 -8.49 -2.65 15.51
CA GLY A 153 -7.94 -3.48 14.43
C GLY A 153 -8.91 -3.71 13.29
N ARG A 154 -10.19 -4.00 13.62
CA ARG A 154 -11.24 -4.24 12.61
C ARG A 154 -11.52 -3.03 11.70
N VAL A 155 -11.31 -1.81 12.18
CA VAL A 155 -11.48 -0.59 11.36
C VAL A 155 -10.39 -0.54 10.31
N PHE A 156 -9.13 -0.73 10.72
CA PHE A 156 -7.99 -0.79 9.80
C PHE A 156 -8.09 -1.96 8.80
N GLU A 157 -8.51 -3.14 9.28
CA GLU A 157 -8.70 -4.33 8.45
C GLU A 157 -9.76 -4.11 7.37
N ARG A 158 -10.92 -3.52 7.75
CA ARG A 158 -12.00 -3.23 6.82
C ARG A 158 -11.60 -2.16 5.82
N ALA A 159 -11.07 -1.02 6.26
CA ALA A 159 -10.62 0.04 5.37
C ALA A 159 -9.63 -0.48 4.33
N ALA A 160 -8.64 -1.29 4.76
CA ALA A 160 -7.67 -1.88 3.86
C ALA A 160 -8.31 -2.87 2.87
N SER A 161 -9.20 -3.76 3.33
CA SER A 161 -9.83 -4.77 2.46
C SER A 161 -10.78 -4.14 1.45
N ASP A 162 -11.61 -3.19 1.88
CA ASP A 162 -12.58 -2.55 1.02
C ASP A 162 -11.89 -1.73 -0.07
N PHE A 163 -10.84 -0.96 0.29
CA PHE A 163 -10.09 -0.17 -0.66
C PHE A 163 -9.32 -1.02 -1.67
N VAL A 164 -8.68 -2.13 -1.24
CA VAL A 164 -7.96 -3.02 -2.15
C VAL A 164 -8.93 -3.70 -3.12
N VAL A 165 -10.10 -4.15 -2.67
CA VAL A 165 -11.11 -4.76 -3.55
C VAL A 165 -11.65 -3.74 -4.55
N GLU A 166 -12.04 -2.56 -4.08
CA GLU A 166 -12.52 -1.46 -4.93
C GLU A 166 -11.51 -1.12 -6.03
N THR A 167 -10.24 -1.03 -5.68
CA THR A 167 -9.21 -0.49 -6.59
C THR A 167 -8.57 -1.51 -7.51
N LEU A 168 -8.53 -2.79 -7.12
CA LEU A 168 -7.96 -3.84 -7.97
C LEU A 168 -8.99 -4.69 -8.71
N LEU A 169 -10.22 -4.79 -8.18
CA LEU A 169 -11.20 -5.74 -8.73
C LEU A 169 -12.41 -5.06 -9.35
N ASP A 170 -12.82 -3.91 -8.83
CA ASP A 170 -14.04 -3.23 -9.23
C ASP A 170 -13.76 -1.95 -10.04
N ALA A 171 -12.49 -1.54 -10.16
CA ALA A 171 -12.10 -0.45 -11.05
C ALA A 171 -12.33 -0.87 -12.52
N PRO A 172 -12.94 -0.02 -13.37
CA PRO A 172 -13.04 -0.30 -14.80
C PRO A 172 -11.62 -0.50 -15.35
N ALA A 173 -11.45 -1.50 -16.23
CA ALA A 173 -10.19 -1.70 -16.93
C ALA A 173 -9.88 -0.41 -17.71
N ASP A 174 -8.70 0.19 -17.49
CA ASP A 174 -8.26 1.37 -18.25
C ASP A 174 -8.32 1.06 -19.75
N GLU A 175 -9.15 1.77 -20.48
CA GLU A 175 -9.29 1.71 -21.96
C GLU A 175 -8.05 2.33 -22.65
N THR A 176 -6.85 1.93 -22.28
CA THR A 176 -5.60 2.48 -22.83
C THR A 176 -4.83 1.45 -23.65
N SER A 177 -5.53 0.64 -24.45
CA SER A 177 -4.87 -0.26 -25.43
C SER A 177 -5.64 -0.41 -26.75
N ALA A 178 -6.37 0.62 -27.18
CA ALA A 178 -7.02 0.63 -28.48
C ALA A 178 -6.72 1.94 -29.22
N GLY A 179 -5.49 2.07 -29.74
CA GLY A 179 -5.15 3.24 -30.53
C GLY A 179 -3.86 3.05 -31.32
N GLY A 180 -3.88 2.18 -32.31
CA GLY A 180 -2.70 1.97 -33.13
C GLY A 180 -2.91 1.09 -34.39
N ALA A 181 -4.08 1.17 -35.00
CA ALA A 181 -4.23 0.67 -36.37
C ALA A 181 -4.63 1.85 -37.24
N VAL A 182 -3.65 2.60 -37.71
CA VAL A 182 -3.85 3.52 -38.84
C VAL A 182 -3.33 2.83 -40.08
N GLY A 183 -4.25 2.42 -40.91
CA GLY A 183 -3.98 2.04 -42.26
C GLY A 183 -3.34 3.18 -43.05
N GLY A 184 -2.34 2.86 -43.83
CA GLY A 184 -1.77 3.67 -44.89
C GLY A 184 -2.08 3.00 -46.19
N ASP A 185 -3.14 3.42 -46.84
CA ASP A 185 -3.33 3.22 -48.26
C ASP A 185 -2.64 4.30 -49.04
N VAL A 186 -2.14 3.89 -50.19
CA VAL A 186 -1.64 4.55 -51.39
C VAL A 186 -0.13 4.59 -51.49
#